data_94510bb7ab1ddcb87aeebedc8c4fc715
#
_entry.id   94510bb7ab1ddcb87aeebedc8c4fc715
#
_cell.length_a   1.000
_cell.length_b   1.000
_cell.length_c   1.000
_cell.angle_alpha   90.00
_cell.angle_beta   90.00
_cell.angle_gamma   90.00
#
_symmetry.space_group_name_H-M   'P 1'
#
loop_
_entity.id
_entity.type
_entity.pdbx_description
1 polymer ?
#
loop_
_entity_poly.entity_id
_entity_poly.type
_entity_poly.pdbx_seq_one_letter_code
_entity_poly.pdbx_strand_id
1 'polypeptide(L)'
;MKNPTKKKTPAARPKPLALRSQAWFDNPANADMTALYLERTMNFGLGFDELQSGRPIIGIAQTGSDIAPCNRHHLVLAERVREGIRDAGGIAFEFPIHPIQETCKRPTAALDRNLQYLSLVEVLYGYPIDGVVLTTGCDKTTPAQLMAAATVDIPAIALNSGPMLNGWYEGERTGSGTIVWRAREMMAAGKIGYQEFLKLVASSAPRLFCVV
;
A
#
# COMPACT_ATOMS: atom_id res chain seq x y z
N MET A 1 -21.69 -49.32 33.87
CA MET A 1 -21.52 -49.22 32.40
C MET A 1 -20.77 -47.90 32.09
N LYS A 2 -19.51 -47.97 31.70
CA LYS A 2 -18.68 -46.81 31.36
C LYS A 2 -18.82 -46.53 29.85
N ASN A 3 -19.29 -45.33 29.52
CA ASN A 3 -19.46 -44.87 28.14
C ASN A 3 -18.08 -44.71 27.45
N PRO A 4 -17.85 -45.27 26.25
CA PRO A 4 -16.57 -45.15 25.58
C PRO A 4 -16.42 -43.71 25.03
N THR A 5 -15.40 -43.03 25.50
CA THR A 5 -14.99 -41.70 24.98
C THR A 5 -14.64 -41.80 23.51
N LYS A 6 -15.45 -41.16 22.63
CA LYS A 6 -15.16 -41.00 21.21
C LYS A 6 -13.85 -40.19 21.07
N LYS A 7 -12.80 -40.85 20.58
CA LYS A 7 -11.57 -40.18 20.16
C LYS A 7 -11.92 -39.18 19.01
N LYS A 8 -11.74 -37.89 19.25
CA LYS A 8 -11.84 -36.87 18.19
C LYS A 8 -10.74 -37.14 17.18
N THR A 9 -11.10 -37.42 15.94
CA THR A 9 -10.18 -37.47 14.79
C THR A 9 -9.52 -36.09 14.68
N PRO A 10 -8.18 -36.01 14.56
CA PRO A 10 -7.53 -34.71 14.33
C PRO A 10 -8.07 -34.08 13.05
N ALA A 11 -8.40 -32.79 13.11
CA ALA A 11 -8.82 -32.06 11.94
C ALA A 11 -7.73 -32.17 10.86
N ALA A 12 -8.10 -32.55 9.66
CA ALA A 12 -7.19 -32.60 8.51
C ALA A 12 -6.52 -31.24 8.36
N ARG A 13 -5.17 -31.21 8.22
CA ARG A 13 -4.46 -29.99 7.91
C ARG A 13 -5.05 -29.41 6.63
N PRO A 14 -5.35 -28.08 6.57
CA PRO A 14 -5.81 -27.47 5.35
C PRO A 14 -4.80 -27.75 4.23
N LYS A 15 -5.28 -28.10 3.05
CA LYS A 15 -4.42 -28.26 1.87
C LYS A 15 -3.67 -26.95 1.63
N PRO A 16 -2.35 -27.00 1.32
CA PRO A 16 -1.63 -25.81 0.94
C PRO A 16 -2.38 -25.08 -0.20
N LEU A 17 -2.58 -23.78 -0.07
CA LEU A 17 -3.11 -22.96 -1.15
C LEU A 17 -2.16 -23.06 -2.35
N ALA A 18 -2.68 -23.39 -3.52
CA ALA A 18 -1.90 -23.34 -4.74
C ALA A 18 -1.49 -21.88 -5.01
N LEU A 19 -0.21 -21.62 -5.16
CA LEU A 19 0.31 -20.30 -5.45
C LEU A 19 0.02 -19.92 -6.91
N ARG A 20 -0.45 -18.69 -7.15
CA ARG A 20 -0.66 -18.18 -8.52
C ARG A 20 0.65 -18.12 -9.30
N SER A 21 1.75 -17.77 -8.64
CA SER A 21 3.08 -17.70 -9.20
C SER A 21 3.58 -19.02 -9.81
N GLN A 22 3.12 -20.16 -9.29
CA GLN A 22 3.48 -21.47 -9.83
C GLN A 22 3.02 -21.69 -11.27
N ALA A 23 1.91 -21.05 -11.68
CA ALA A 23 1.45 -21.10 -13.08
C ALA A 23 2.46 -20.43 -14.06
N TRP A 24 3.34 -19.60 -13.58
CA TRP A 24 4.33 -18.83 -14.34
C TRP A 24 5.72 -19.43 -14.27
N PHE A 25 6.13 -19.94 -13.11
CA PHE A 25 7.50 -20.41 -12.85
C PHE A 25 7.65 -21.93 -12.88
N ASP A 26 6.56 -22.67 -12.74
CA ASP A 26 6.59 -24.13 -12.69
C ASP A 26 5.39 -24.70 -13.46
N ASN A 27 5.30 -24.33 -14.74
CA ASN A 27 4.19 -24.77 -15.61
C ASN A 27 4.71 -25.43 -16.88
N PRO A 28 4.91 -26.77 -16.89
CA PRO A 28 5.35 -27.49 -18.08
C PRO A 28 4.42 -27.36 -19.28
N ALA A 29 3.14 -27.08 -19.05
CA ALA A 29 2.16 -26.86 -20.12
C ALA A 29 2.33 -25.50 -20.81
N ASN A 30 3.10 -24.58 -20.24
CA ASN A 30 3.40 -23.26 -20.79
C ASN A 30 4.87 -22.92 -20.61
N ALA A 31 5.74 -23.74 -21.17
CA ALA A 31 7.19 -23.63 -21.04
C ALA A 31 7.76 -22.30 -21.55
N ASP A 32 7.16 -21.73 -22.59
CA ASP A 32 7.59 -20.44 -23.17
C ASP A 32 7.38 -19.30 -22.19
N MET A 33 6.23 -19.27 -21.51
CA MET A 33 5.95 -18.27 -20.48
C MET A 33 6.90 -18.43 -19.29
N THR A 34 7.11 -19.66 -18.84
CA THR A 34 8.05 -19.98 -17.76
C THR A 34 9.46 -19.51 -18.12
N ALA A 35 9.96 -19.78 -19.32
CA ALA A 35 11.26 -19.35 -19.78
C ALA A 35 11.40 -17.82 -19.80
N LEU A 36 10.41 -17.11 -20.31
CA LEU A 36 10.39 -15.65 -20.36
C LEU A 36 10.42 -15.01 -18.96
N TYR A 37 9.70 -15.59 -18.01
CA TYR A 37 9.70 -15.10 -16.65
C TYR A 37 10.98 -15.41 -15.90
N LEU A 38 11.56 -16.58 -16.08
CA LEU A 38 12.85 -16.95 -15.51
C LEU A 38 13.94 -15.99 -16.00
N GLU A 39 14.02 -15.72 -17.31
CA GLU A 39 14.98 -14.77 -17.86
C GLU A 39 14.84 -13.38 -17.23
N ARG A 40 13.62 -12.84 -17.17
CA ARG A 40 13.37 -11.53 -16.56
C ARG A 40 13.74 -11.46 -15.09
N THR A 41 13.38 -12.47 -14.31
CA THR A 41 13.66 -12.49 -12.88
C THR A 41 15.11 -12.71 -12.54
N MET A 42 15.86 -13.42 -13.38
CA MET A 42 17.33 -13.50 -13.27
C MET A 42 17.96 -12.11 -13.44
N ASN A 43 17.44 -11.28 -14.34
CA ASN A 43 17.87 -9.90 -14.51
C ASN A 43 17.59 -9.00 -13.30
N PHE A 44 16.65 -9.38 -12.42
CA PHE A 44 16.43 -8.69 -11.15
C PHE A 44 17.34 -9.14 -10.01
N GLY A 45 18.31 -10.01 -10.28
CA GLY A 45 19.23 -10.52 -9.27
C GLY A 45 18.62 -11.56 -8.31
N LEU A 46 17.48 -12.12 -8.66
CA LEU A 46 16.89 -13.25 -7.93
C LEU A 46 17.48 -14.55 -8.49
N GLY A 47 17.98 -15.41 -7.60
CA GLY A 47 18.51 -16.72 -7.99
C GLY A 47 17.42 -17.65 -8.53
N PHE A 48 17.79 -18.54 -9.42
CA PHE A 48 16.91 -19.57 -9.97
C PHE A 48 16.25 -20.41 -8.87
N ASP A 49 17.04 -20.84 -7.89
CA ASP A 49 16.57 -21.66 -6.76
C ASP A 49 15.52 -20.91 -5.90
N GLU A 50 15.62 -19.59 -5.81
CA GLU A 50 14.69 -18.77 -5.05
C GLU A 50 13.31 -18.73 -5.71
N LEU A 51 13.24 -18.65 -7.02
CA LEU A 51 11.98 -18.64 -7.78
C LEU A 51 11.31 -20.01 -7.82
N GLN A 52 12.09 -21.07 -7.87
CA GLN A 52 11.58 -22.45 -7.89
C GLN A 52 11.34 -23.04 -6.50
N SER A 53 11.63 -22.31 -5.43
CA SER A 53 11.50 -22.77 -4.07
C SER A 53 10.04 -23.01 -3.62
N GLY A 54 9.05 -22.66 -4.44
CA GLY A 54 7.63 -22.73 -4.08
C GLY A 54 7.22 -21.71 -3.01
N ARG A 55 8.05 -20.69 -2.78
CA ARG A 55 7.79 -19.59 -1.83
C ARG A 55 6.81 -18.60 -2.44
N PRO A 56 5.86 -18.06 -1.65
CA PRO A 56 4.91 -17.09 -2.17
C PRO A 56 5.59 -15.78 -2.56
N ILE A 57 5.18 -15.23 -3.70
CA ILE A 57 5.59 -13.90 -4.17
C ILE A 57 4.59 -12.87 -3.65
N ILE A 58 5.07 -11.98 -2.80
CA ILE A 58 4.26 -10.95 -2.17
C ILE A 58 4.61 -9.58 -2.76
N GLY A 59 3.62 -8.97 -3.40
CA GLY A 59 3.73 -7.62 -3.91
C GLY A 59 3.74 -6.58 -2.81
N ILE A 60 4.51 -5.52 -2.97
CA ILE A 60 4.43 -4.30 -2.15
C ILE A 60 3.96 -3.18 -3.06
N ALA A 61 2.67 -2.86 -2.99
CA ALA A 61 2.07 -1.78 -3.76
C ALA A 61 2.41 -0.44 -3.08
N GLN A 62 3.49 0.20 -3.54
CA GLN A 62 4.15 1.31 -2.88
C GLN A 62 3.59 2.65 -3.37
N THR A 63 3.07 3.47 -2.44
CA THR A 63 2.46 4.78 -2.72
C THR A 63 3.35 5.97 -2.40
N GLY A 64 4.54 5.77 -1.85
CA GLY A 64 5.44 6.85 -1.46
C GLY A 64 5.87 7.67 -2.67
N SER A 65 5.77 9.00 -2.54
CA SER A 65 6.14 9.94 -3.60
C SER A 65 6.30 11.34 -3.02
N ASP A 66 7.19 12.14 -3.60
CA ASP A 66 7.37 13.56 -3.23
C ASP A 66 6.13 14.40 -3.59
N ILE A 67 5.39 14.01 -4.62
CA ILE A 67 4.14 14.70 -5.02
C ILE A 67 2.91 14.22 -4.24
N ALA A 68 3.06 13.21 -3.40
CA ALA A 68 2.04 12.72 -2.49
C ALA A 68 2.57 12.71 -1.04
N PRO A 69 2.75 13.90 -0.40
CA PRO A 69 3.42 14.02 0.90
C PRO A 69 2.82 13.17 2.01
N CYS A 70 1.50 12.93 2.00
CA CYS A 70 0.85 12.04 2.96
C CYS A 70 1.40 10.61 2.95
N ASN A 71 1.95 10.17 1.83
CA ASN A 71 2.44 8.81 1.62
C ASN A 71 3.97 8.74 1.54
N ARG A 72 4.67 9.88 1.63
CA ARG A 72 6.12 9.92 1.40
C ARG A 72 6.92 8.93 2.27
N HIS A 73 6.53 8.77 3.53
CA HIS A 73 7.19 7.84 4.46
C HIS A 73 7.02 6.36 4.09
N HIS A 74 6.08 6.02 3.20
CA HIS A 74 5.93 4.67 2.69
C HIS A 74 7.16 4.16 1.93
N LEU A 75 8.03 5.05 1.43
CA LEU A 75 9.34 4.66 0.89
C LEU A 75 10.17 3.90 1.94
N VAL A 76 10.19 4.41 3.18
CA VAL A 76 10.90 3.77 4.29
C VAL A 76 10.15 2.55 4.80
N LEU A 77 8.81 2.61 4.88
CA LEU A 77 8.00 1.49 5.31
C LEU A 77 8.09 0.30 4.35
N ALA A 78 8.22 0.54 3.04
CA ALA A 78 8.37 -0.53 2.05
C ALA A 78 9.62 -1.39 2.31
N GLU A 79 10.71 -0.79 2.78
CA GLU A 79 11.92 -1.53 3.17
C GLU A 79 11.63 -2.49 4.33
N ARG A 80 10.90 -2.03 5.35
CA ARG A 80 10.52 -2.85 6.51
C ARG A 80 9.54 -3.95 6.13
N VAL A 81 8.59 -3.64 5.25
CA VAL A 81 7.68 -4.65 4.69
C VAL A 81 8.45 -5.73 3.95
N ARG A 82 9.44 -5.35 3.15
CA ARG A 82 10.32 -6.27 2.44
C ARG A 82 11.06 -7.21 3.39
N GLU A 83 11.62 -6.67 4.46
CA GLU A 83 12.27 -7.47 5.52
C GLU A 83 11.27 -8.46 6.14
N GLY A 84 10.10 -7.99 6.56
CA GLY A 84 9.06 -8.85 7.16
C GLY A 84 8.55 -9.96 6.23
N ILE A 85 8.42 -9.69 4.93
CA ILE A 85 8.06 -10.73 3.94
C ILE A 85 9.15 -11.80 3.86
N ARG A 86 10.42 -11.40 3.83
CA ARG A 86 11.55 -12.32 3.81
C ARG A 86 11.63 -13.18 5.07
N ASP A 87 11.46 -12.55 6.23
CA ASP A 87 11.45 -13.24 7.53
C ASP A 87 10.32 -14.27 7.63
N ALA A 88 9.18 -13.98 7.00
CA ALA A 88 8.04 -14.89 6.88
C ALA A 88 8.24 -15.99 5.82
N GLY A 89 9.36 -15.99 5.10
CA GLY A 89 9.69 -16.96 4.07
C GLY A 89 9.12 -16.65 2.68
N GLY A 90 8.61 -15.45 2.45
CA GLY A 90 8.14 -15.00 1.12
C GLY A 90 9.23 -14.34 0.28
N ILE A 91 8.90 -14.06 -0.98
CA ILE A 91 9.70 -13.26 -1.92
C ILE A 91 8.99 -11.91 -2.09
N ALA A 92 9.70 -10.81 -1.82
CA ALA A 92 9.12 -9.47 -1.87
C ALA A 92 9.34 -8.81 -3.22
N PHE A 93 8.26 -8.42 -3.90
CA PHE A 93 8.28 -7.62 -5.13
C PHE A 93 7.65 -6.26 -4.88
N GLU A 94 8.48 -5.23 -4.80
CA GLU A 94 8.03 -3.85 -4.68
C GLU A 94 7.78 -3.25 -6.06
N PHE A 95 6.68 -2.53 -6.19
CA PHE A 95 6.35 -1.76 -7.39
C PHE A 95 5.63 -0.46 -7.02
N PRO A 96 5.90 0.64 -7.76
CA PRO A 96 5.22 1.90 -7.55
C PRO A 96 3.81 1.83 -8.12
N ILE A 97 2.89 2.54 -7.49
CA ILE A 97 1.56 2.79 -8.02
C ILE A 97 1.36 4.27 -8.29
N HIS A 98 0.32 4.60 -9.07
CA HIS A 98 0.04 5.98 -9.46
C HIS A 98 -0.06 6.91 -8.23
N PRO A 99 0.79 7.96 -8.12
CA PRO A 99 0.80 8.84 -6.96
C PRO A 99 -0.39 9.82 -7.02
N ILE A 100 -1.24 9.79 -6.00
CA ILE A 100 -2.38 10.71 -5.88
C ILE A 100 -2.51 11.29 -4.49
N GLN A 101 -2.84 12.57 -4.44
CA GLN A 101 -3.18 13.28 -3.22
C GLN A 101 -4.11 14.45 -3.54
N GLU A 102 -5.27 14.52 -2.87
CA GLU A 102 -6.28 15.55 -3.14
C GLU A 102 -5.77 16.97 -2.94
N THR A 103 -4.99 17.20 -1.88
CA THR A 103 -4.51 18.54 -1.53
C THR A 103 -3.49 19.12 -2.50
N CYS A 104 -2.76 18.28 -3.22
CA CYS A 104 -1.66 18.70 -4.10
C CYS A 104 -2.03 18.70 -5.59
N LYS A 105 -3.21 18.22 -5.95
CA LYS A 105 -3.68 18.13 -7.33
C LYS A 105 -4.88 19.04 -7.63
N ARG A 106 -4.95 19.60 -8.84
CA ARG A 106 -6.05 20.46 -9.31
C ARG A 106 -6.61 19.92 -10.63
N PRO A 107 -7.91 20.01 -10.87
CA PRO A 107 -8.93 20.55 -9.95
C PRO A 107 -9.26 19.63 -8.79
N THR A 108 -9.09 18.32 -8.94
CA THR A 108 -9.33 17.28 -7.93
C THR A 108 -8.62 16.00 -8.29
N ALA A 109 -8.33 15.16 -7.31
CA ALA A 109 -7.80 13.80 -7.49
C ALA A 109 -8.90 12.72 -7.58
N ALA A 110 -10.17 13.08 -7.66
CA ALA A 110 -11.27 12.12 -7.66
C ALA A 110 -11.23 11.14 -8.83
N LEU A 111 -10.87 11.62 -10.04
CA LEU A 111 -10.69 10.77 -11.22
C LEU A 111 -9.43 9.91 -11.14
N ASP A 112 -8.36 10.46 -10.55
CA ASP A 112 -7.09 9.74 -10.39
C ASP A 112 -7.23 8.53 -9.47
N ARG A 113 -8.14 8.56 -8.51
CA ARG A 113 -8.48 7.38 -7.71
C ARG A 113 -8.87 6.21 -8.60
N ASN A 114 -9.66 6.44 -9.64
CA ASN A 114 -10.07 5.38 -10.56
C ASN A 114 -8.91 4.94 -11.45
N LEU A 115 -8.03 5.84 -11.87
CA LEU A 115 -6.82 5.48 -12.60
C LEU A 115 -5.87 4.63 -11.77
N GLN A 116 -5.67 5.00 -10.51
CA GLN A 116 -4.87 4.20 -9.58
C GLN A 116 -5.48 2.81 -9.36
N TYR A 117 -6.80 2.74 -9.15
CA TYR A 117 -7.53 1.49 -9.00
C TYR A 117 -7.33 0.58 -10.22
N LEU A 118 -7.59 1.07 -11.43
CA LEU A 118 -7.45 0.31 -12.67
C LEU A 118 -6.01 -0.14 -12.90
N SER A 119 -5.04 0.77 -12.72
CA SER A 119 -3.63 0.44 -12.87
C SER A 119 -3.18 -0.66 -11.91
N LEU A 120 -3.64 -0.62 -10.67
CA LEU A 120 -3.29 -1.65 -9.69
C LEU A 120 -3.96 -2.99 -10.00
N VAL A 121 -5.21 -2.98 -10.49
CA VAL A 121 -5.89 -4.20 -10.96
C VAL A 121 -5.08 -4.86 -12.07
N GLU A 122 -4.63 -4.11 -13.06
CA GLU A 122 -3.80 -4.62 -14.16
C GLU A 122 -2.49 -5.23 -13.67
N VAL A 123 -1.82 -4.58 -12.73
CA VAL A 123 -0.58 -5.12 -12.13
C VAL A 123 -0.86 -6.42 -11.38
N LEU A 124 -1.89 -6.45 -10.55
CA LEU A 124 -2.20 -7.63 -9.74
C LEU A 124 -2.70 -8.82 -10.57
N TYR A 125 -3.34 -8.57 -11.71
CA TYR A 125 -3.71 -9.63 -12.65
C TYR A 125 -2.55 -10.06 -13.54
N GLY A 126 -1.77 -9.09 -14.04
CA GLY A 126 -0.77 -9.32 -15.07
C GLY A 126 0.56 -9.87 -14.57
N TYR A 127 0.82 -9.85 -13.26
CA TYR A 127 2.07 -10.35 -12.68
C TYR A 127 1.84 -11.52 -11.73
N PRO A 128 2.84 -12.40 -11.55
CA PRO A 128 2.74 -13.61 -10.75
C PRO A 128 2.80 -13.32 -9.24
N ILE A 129 1.87 -12.51 -8.75
CA ILE A 129 1.78 -12.09 -7.34
C ILE A 129 0.76 -12.96 -6.62
N ASP A 130 1.17 -13.60 -5.52
CA ASP A 130 0.33 -14.50 -4.71
C ASP A 130 -0.44 -13.76 -3.62
N GLY A 131 0.07 -12.61 -3.19
CA GLY A 131 -0.56 -11.73 -2.22
C GLY A 131 0.06 -10.35 -2.27
N VAL A 132 -0.55 -9.36 -1.64
CA VAL A 132 -0.08 -7.98 -1.71
C VAL A 132 -0.17 -7.25 -0.37
N VAL A 133 0.86 -6.47 -0.07
CA VAL A 133 0.83 -5.44 0.98
C VAL A 133 0.56 -4.10 0.31
N LEU A 134 -0.54 -3.48 0.71
CA LEU A 134 -1.00 -2.19 0.20
C LEU A 134 -0.52 -1.09 1.15
N THR A 135 0.43 -0.26 0.75
CA THR A 135 0.82 0.89 1.57
C THR A 135 -0.16 2.04 1.32
N THR A 136 -1.01 2.32 2.28
CA THR A 136 -2.11 3.29 2.14
C THR A 136 -1.97 4.43 3.14
N GLY A 137 -2.36 5.64 2.81
CA GLY A 137 -2.19 6.76 3.73
C GLY A 137 -3.00 8.02 3.42
N CYS A 138 -3.86 7.98 2.42
CA CYS A 138 -4.61 9.15 1.99
C CYS A 138 -6.05 8.77 1.65
N ASP A 139 -6.95 9.75 1.64
CA ASP A 139 -8.38 9.61 1.33
C ASP A 139 -8.66 9.08 -0.10
N LYS A 140 -7.69 9.15 -1.00
CA LYS A 140 -7.79 8.62 -2.37
C LYS A 140 -7.03 7.30 -2.55
N THR A 141 -5.83 7.16 -1.98
CA THR A 141 -5.01 5.95 -2.14
C THR A 141 -5.62 4.77 -1.42
N THR A 142 -6.15 4.97 -0.22
CA THR A 142 -6.73 3.89 0.58
C THR A 142 -7.90 3.21 -0.13
N PRO A 143 -8.97 3.91 -0.56
CA PRO A 143 -10.08 3.25 -1.25
C PRO A 143 -9.66 2.68 -2.61
N ALA A 144 -8.77 3.33 -3.36
CA ALA A 144 -8.32 2.81 -4.65
C ALA A 144 -7.64 1.45 -4.52
N GLN A 145 -6.75 1.30 -3.55
CA GLN A 145 -6.03 0.05 -3.34
C GLN A 145 -6.94 -1.06 -2.78
N LEU A 146 -7.81 -0.74 -1.83
CA LEU A 146 -8.78 -1.71 -1.30
C LEU A 146 -9.75 -2.21 -2.39
N MET A 147 -10.21 -1.32 -3.27
CA MET A 147 -11.02 -1.69 -4.42
C MET A 147 -10.27 -2.62 -5.37
N ALA A 148 -8.99 -2.35 -5.64
CA ALA A 148 -8.17 -3.18 -6.53
C ALA A 148 -7.97 -4.59 -5.94
N ALA A 149 -7.59 -4.68 -4.68
CA ALA A 149 -7.42 -5.96 -4.00
C ALA A 149 -8.71 -6.78 -3.96
N ALA A 150 -9.85 -6.14 -3.68
CA ALA A 150 -11.16 -6.79 -3.70
C ALA A 150 -11.59 -7.24 -5.11
N THR A 151 -11.18 -6.52 -6.16
CA THR A 151 -11.49 -6.89 -7.55
C THR A 151 -10.70 -8.12 -7.98
N VAL A 152 -9.43 -8.20 -7.60
CA VAL A 152 -8.55 -9.32 -8.00
C VAL A 152 -8.73 -10.55 -7.09
N ASP A 153 -9.26 -10.34 -5.89
CA ASP A 153 -9.54 -11.38 -4.89
C ASP A 153 -8.30 -12.22 -4.52
N ILE A 154 -7.19 -11.53 -4.25
CA ILE A 154 -5.97 -12.15 -3.72
C ILE A 154 -5.77 -11.78 -2.24
N PRO A 155 -5.02 -12.58 -1.47
CA PRO A 155 -4.65 -12.24 -0.11
C PRO A 155 -4.01 -10.84 -0.05
N ALA A 156 -4.57 -9.95 0.77
CA ALA A 156 -4.11 -8.58 0.87
C ALA A 156 -4.08 -8.07 2.31
N ILE A 157 -3.07 -7.27 2.62
CA ILE A 157 -2.94 -6.56 3.90
C ILE A 157 -2.83 -5.06 3.59
N ALA A 158 -3.70 -4.25 4.18
CA ALA A 158 -3.60 -2.80 4.13
C ALA A 158 -2.71 -2.30 5.28
N LEU A 159 -1.58 -1.72 4.94
CA LEU A 159 -0.68 -1.04 5.88
C LEU A 159 -0.93 0.46 5.80
N ASN A 160 -1.66 0.98 6.78
CA ASN A 160 -1.98 2.40 6.84
C ASN A 160 -0.87 3.19 7.53
N SER A 161 -0.64 4.40 7.04
CA SER A 161 0.36 5.33 7.59
C SER A 161 0.04 5.88 8.99
N GLY A 162 -1.16 5.63 9.49
CA GLY A 162 -1.62 6.16 10.77
C GLY A 162 -2.13 7.61 10.69
N PRO A 163 -2.54 8.19 11.82
CA PRO A 163 -3.08 9.53 11.88
C PRO A 163 -1.98 10.59 11.78
N MET A 164 -2.32 11.73 11.20
CA MET A 164 -1.46 12.91 11.19
C MET A 164 -1.31 13.49 12.61
N LEU A 165 -0.12 13.96 12.94
CA LEU A 165 0.11 14.71 14.18
C LEU A 165 -0.71 16.02 14.21
N ASN A 166 -1.09 16.45 15.41
CA ASN A 166 -1.78 17.72 15.58
C ASN A 166 -0.82 18.89 15.30
N GLY A 167 -1.33 19.91 14.59
CA GLY A 167 -0.73 21.22 14.56
C GLY A 167 -1.13 22.04 15.80
N TRP A 168 -0.40 23.11 16.07
CA TRP A 168 -0.67 24.03 17.16
C TRP A 168 -0.41 25.48 16.73
N TYR A 169 -1.33 26.36 17.06
CA TYR A 169 -1.21 27.80 16.84
C TYR A 169 -1.71 28.55 18.06
N GLU A 170 -0.86 29.39 18.65
CA GLU A 170 -1.18 30.18 19.84
C GLU A 170 -1.79 29.39 21.01
N GLY A 171 -1.32 28.16 21.21
CA GLY A 171 -1.81 27.26 22.28
C GLY A 171 -3.09 26.47 21.94
N GLU A 172 -3.71 26.73 20.79
CA GLU A 172 -4.85 25.97 20.30
C GLU A 172 -4.42 24.86 19.35
N ARG A 173 -5.08 23.70 19.47
CA ARG A 173 -4.89 22.58 18.56
C ARG A 173 -5.50 22.87 17.20
N THR A 174 -4.73 22.73 16.13
CA THR A 174 -5.17 22.96 14.77
C THR A 174 -5.16 21.66 13.96
N GLY A 175 -6.19 21.45 13.14
CA GLY A 175 -6.25 20.36 12.17
C GLY A 175 -6.02 20.85 10.74
N SER A 176 -5.48 20.00 9.87
CA SER A 176 -5.00 20.42 8.55
C SER A 176 -6.08 21.06 7.66
N GLY A 177 -7.26 20.48 7.58
CA GLY A 177 -8.34 21.03 6.75
C GLY A 177 -9.02 22.25 7.36
N THR A 178 -9.42 22.13 8.61
CA THR A 178 -10.21 23.14 9.31
C THR A 178 -9.52 24.49 9.42
N ILE A 179 -8.22 24.49 9.77
CA ILE A 179 -7.48 25.73 9.93
C ILE A 179 -7.22 26.45 8.59
N VAL A 180 -7.02 25.69 7.52
CA VAL A 180 -6.84 26.28 6.17
C VAL A 180 -8.08 27.03 5.73
N TRP A 181 -9.26 26.45 5.94
CA TRP A 181 -10.52 27.12 5.62
C TRP A 181 -10.75 28.34 6.50
N ARG A 182 -10.58 28.23 7.82
CA ARG A 182 -10.69 29.35 8.76
C ARG A 182 -9.72 30.50 8.41
N ALA A 183 -8.46 30.18 8.11
CA ALA A 183 -7.47 31.17 7.71
C ALA A 183 -7.85 31.91 6.43
N ARG A 184 -8.40 31.22 5.44
CA ARG A 184 -8.89 31.84 4.20
C ARG A 184 -10.06 32.77 4.45
N GLU A 185 -11.01 32.38 5.28
CA GLU A 185 -12.15 33.22 5.69
C GLU A 185 -11.68 34.48 6.44
N MET A 186 -10.73 34.34 7.35
CA MET A 186 -10.18 35.47 8.10
C MET A 186 -9.43 36.45 7.19
N MET A 187 -8.65 35.93 6.23
CA MET A 187 -7.94 36.76 5.27
C MET A 187 -8.93 37.48 4.33
N ALA A 188 -9.95 36.77 3.81
CA ALA A 188 -10.98 37.35 2.97
C ALA A 188 -11.79 38.43 3.70
N ALA A 189 -12.01 38.27 5.00
CA ALA A 189 -12.68 39.25 5.86
C ALA A 189 -11.75 40.41 6.31
N GLY A 190 -10.50 40.46 5.85
CA GLY A 190 -9.53 41.48 6.26
C GLY A 190 -9.09 41.41 7.73
N LYS A 191 -9.36 40.32 8.43
CA LYS A 191 -9.01 40.13 9.85
C LYS A 191 -7.54 39.81 10.08
N ILE A 192 -6.89 39.17 9.10
CA ILE A 192 -5.46 38.84 9.12
C ILE A 192 -4.81 39.23 7.79
N GLY A 193 -3.54 39.59 7.85
CA GLY A 193 -2.73 39.83 6.67
C GLY A 193 -2.15 38.52 6.09
N TYR A 194 -1.58 38.60 4.89
CA TYR A 194 -1.03 37.44 4.18
C TYR A 194 0.07 36.71 4.98
N GLN A 195 0.93 37.44 5.69
CA GLN A 195 2.00 36.84 6.49
C GLN A 195 1.47 36.04 7.69
N GLU A 196 0.44 36.54 8.33
CA GLU A 196 -0.25 35.83 9.41
C GLU A 196 -1.03 34.62 8.89
N PHE A 197 -1.70 34.77 7.74
CA PHE A 197 -2.30 33.67 7.03
C PHE A 197 -1.31 32.52 6.77
N LEU A 198 -0.09 32.82 6.29
CA LEU A 198 0.94 31.80 6.06
C LEU A 198 1.36 31.11 7.35
N LYS A 199 1.55 31.84 8.45
CA LYS A 199 1.89 31.27 9.75
C LYS A 199 0.81 30.35 10.26
N LEU A 200 -0.45 30.79 10.19
CA LEU A 200 -1.60 30.04 10.63
C LEU A 200 -1.78 28.73 9.82
N VAL A 201 -1.65 28.79 8.51
CA VAL A 201 -1.74 27.61 7.64
C VAL A 201 -0.55 26.66 7.89
N ALA A 202 0.67 27.20 8.02
CA ALA A 202 1.85 26.38 8.30
C ALA A 202 1.76 25.65 9.64
N SER A 203 1.09 26.22 10.63
CA SER A 203 0.90 25.59 11.94
C SER A 203 0.05 24.32 11.91
N SER A 204 -0.76 24.14 10.85
CA SER A 204 -1.63 22.99 10.65
C SER A 204 -0.92 21.73 10.14
N ALA A 205 0.29 21.90 9.63
CA ALA A 205 1.08 20.84 9.03
C ALA A 205 2.35 20.62 9.88
N PRO A 206 2.31 19.79 10.92
CA PRO A 206 3.52 19.41 11.62
C PRO A 206 4.51 18.76 10.66
N ARG A 207 5.79 18.91 10.91
CA ARG A 207 6.88 18.50 9.99
C ARG A 207 6.89 17.01 9.63
N LEU A 208 6.12 16.20 10.34
CA LEU A 208 6.02 14.77 10.15
C LEU A 208 4.56 14.39 10.00
N PHE A 209 4.21 13.95 8.81
CA PHE A 209 3.00 13.18 8.57
C PHE A 209 3.30 11.77 9.06
N CYS A 210 2.73 11.37 10.15
CA CYS A 210 2.85 10.07 10.81
C CYS A 210 4.19 9.83 11.53
N VAL A 211 4.05 9.57 12.80
CA VAL A 211 5.08 8.92 13.60
C VAL A 211 4.83 7.43 13.50
N VAL A 212 5.81 6.72 12.97
CA VAL A 212 5.89 5.27 13.12
C VAL A 212 6.57 5.00 14.45
#